data_208ebe22ecd29a05688c8b36b9098ad5
#
_entry.id   208ebe22ecd29a05688c8b36b9098ad5
#
_cell.length_a   1.000
_cell.length_b   1.000
_cell.length_c   1.000
_cell.angle_alpha   90.00
_cell.angle_beta   90.00
_cell.angle_gamma   90.00
#
_symmetry.space_group_name_H-M   'P 1'
#
loop_
_entity.id
_entity.type
_entity.pdbx_description
1 polymer ?
#
loop_
_entity_poly.entity_id
_entity_poly.type
_entity_poly.pdbx_seq_one_letter_code
_entity_poly.pdbx_strand_id
1 'polypeptide(L)'
;MEFADSDKLAVGENVMAIGNPLGYDDTATTGIVSALNRPVTVTDDNNNEIVTNAVQIDAAINPGNSGGPLFNAAGQVIGINSSIASTATSSDSAGSIGIGFAIPSNLVKRVADEIIKDGKVKHVALGVVIKSDTVEADGVTRGGATITKSSATGSAVVSGGPADKAGLKEGDTIVAFNGNAVNNNYSLLGYVRAAALGDKVTLTIVRDGKTMDVD
;
A
#
# COMPACT_ATOMS: atom_id res chain seq x y z
N MET A 1 -7.66 -18.33 -14.67
CA MET A 1 -7.98 -17.81 -13.32
C MET A 1 -8.37 -16.34 -13.50
N GLU A 2 -9.48 -15.92 -12.92
CA GLU A 2 -10.00 -14.55 -13.09
C GLU A 2 -9.55 -13.68 -11.92
N PHE A 3 -9.11 -12.45 -12.20
CA PHE A 3 -8.79 -11.44 -11.18
C PHE A 3 -10.00 -10.52 -10.98
N ALA A 4 -10.39 -10.32 -9.72
CA ALA A 4 -11.35 -9.30 -9.35
C ALA A 4 -10.67 -7.93 -9.26
N ASP A 5 -11.48 -6.88 -9.27
CA ASP A 5 -11.03 -5.50 -9.04
C ASP A 5 -10.86 -5.27 -7.53
N SER A 6 -9.61 -5.23 -7.05
CA SER A 6 -9.32 -5.06 -5.62
C SER A 6 -9.71 -3.68 -5.06
N ASP A 7 -9.95 -2.68 -5.91
CA ASP A 7 -10.40 -1.36 -5.45
C ASP A 7 -11.88 -1.36 -5.03
N LYS A 8 -12.61 -2.43 -5.36
CA LYS A 8 -14.02 -2.64 -4.98
C LYS A 8 -14.22 -3.50 -3.74
N LEU A 9 -13.13 -3.98 -3.14
CA LEU A 9 -13.21 -4.79 -1.92
C LEU A 9 -13.80 -3.98 -0.77
N ALA A 10 -14.59 -4.65 0.08
CA ALA A 10 -15.11 -4.09 1.30
C ALA A 10 -14.68 -4.90 2.53
N VAL A 11 -14.50 -4.22 3.66
CA VAL A 11 -14.26 -4.86 4.95
C VAL A 11 -15.46 -5.76 5.29
N GLY A 12 -15.17 -6.97 5.76
CA GLY A 12 -16.18 -7.99 6.06
C GLY A 12 -16.46 -8.98 4.93
N GLU A 13 -15.93 -8.77 3.71
CA GLU A 13 -16.06 -9.74 2.63
C GLU A 13 -15.33 -11.04 2.95
N ASN A 14 -15.98 -12.19 2.63
CA ASN A 14 -15.39 -13.50 2.82
C ASN A 14 -14.22 -13.73 1.88
N VAL A 15 -13.15 -14.31 2.41
CA VAL A 15 -11.94 -14.66 1.67
C VAL A 15 -11.50 -16.09 1.93
N MET A 16 -10.78 -16.66 0.96
CA MET A 16 -10.11 -17.95 1.09
C MET A 16 -8.67 -17.83 0.59
N ALA A 17 -7.72 -18.12 1.46
CA ALA A 17 -6.31 -18.17 1.12
C ALA A 17 -5.90 -19.64 0.84
N ILE A 18 -5.17 -19.83 -0.25
CA ILE A 18 -4.60 -21.14 -0.61
C ILE A 18 -3.08 -21.05 -0.52
N GLY A 19 -2.45 -22.11 -0.04
CA GLY A 19 -1.00 -22.18 0.06
C GLY A 19 -0.51 -23.56 0.43
N ASN A 20 0.80 -23.66 0.71
CA ASN A 20 1.49 -24.87 1.15
C ASN A 20 2.25 -24.58 2.46
N PRO A 21 1.52 -24.28 3.56
CA PRO A 21 2.15 -23.96 4.83
C PRO A 21 2.85 -25.20 5.39
N LEU A 22 4.11 -25.02 5.83
CA LEU A 22 4.91 -26.07 6.47
C LEU A 22 5.09 -27.33 5.61
N GLY A 23 4.90 -27.24 4.30
CA GLY A 23 4.99 -28.36 3.36
C GLY A 23 3.72 -29.22 3.29
N TYR A 24 2.59 -28.74 3.83
CA TYR A 24 1.29 -29.38 3.65
C TYR A 24 0.60 -28.80 2.42
N ASP A 25 0.61 -29.57 1.33
CA ASP A 25 0.02 -29.19 0.04
C ASP A 25 -1.48 -28.91 0.16
N ASP A 26 -1.98 -28.02 -0.72
CA ASP A 26 -3.40 -27.71 -0.89
C ASP A 26 -4.13 -27.23 0.38
N THR A 27 -3.41 -26.54 1.27
CA THR A 27 -4.02 -26.00 2.48
C THR A 27 -4.85 -24.77 2.15
N ALA A 28 -6.12 -24.82 2.53
CA ALA A 28 -7.05 -23.69 2.44
C ALA A 28 -7.38 -23.14 3.83
N THR A 29 -7.33 -21.82 3.98
CA THR A 29 -7.82 -21.13 5.17
C THR A 29 -8.84 -20.07 4.76
N THR A 30 -9.84 -19.84 5.61
CA THR A 30 -10.90 -18.87 5.35
C THR A 30 -10.92 -17.78 6.40
N GLY A 31 -11.45 -16.64 6.04
CA GLY A 31 -11.60 -15.47 6.89
C GLY A 31 -12.35 -14.37 6.18
N ILE A 32 -12.11 -13.14 6.61
CA ILE A 32 -12.69 -11.93 6.02
C ILE A 32 -11.62 -10.90 5.70
N VAL A 33 -11.96 -9.94 4.85
CA VAL A 33 -11.20 -8.69 4.74
C VAL A 33 -11.36 -7.92 6.04
N SER A 34 -10.26 -7.77 6.79
CA SER A 34 -10.25 -7.07 8.09
C SER A 34 -10.03 -5.57 7.93
N ALA A 35 -9.21 -5.17 6.95
CA ALA A 35 -8.93 -3.77 6.62
C ALA A 35 -8.38 -3.66 5.19
N LEU A 36 -8.48 -2.46 4.62
CA LEU A 36 -7.94 -2.12 3.32
C LEU A 36 -6.85 -1.06 3.46
N ASN A 37 -6.00 -1.00 2.45
CA ASN A 37 -4.94 0.02 2.35
C ASN A 37 -4.02 0.08 3.58
N ARG A 38 -3.67 -1.08 4.16
CA ARG A 38 -2.73 -1.16 5.28
C ARG A 38 -1.30 -1.07 4.77
N PRO A 39 -0.55 -0.02 5.13
CA PRO A 39 0.85 0.07 4.74
C PRO A 39 1.66 -1.01 5.46
N VAL A 40 2.23 -1.90 4.68
CA VAL A 40 3.15 -2.96 5.14
C VAL A 40 4.51 -2.68 4.56
N THR A 41 5.52 -2.62 5.40
CA THR A 41 6.91 -2.38 5.01
C THR A 41 7.68 -3.69 5.01
N VAL A 42 8.39 -3.94 3.93
CA VAL A 42 9.38 -5.02 3.80
C VAL A 42 10.71 -4.42 3.37
N THR A 43 11.80 -5.08 3.70
CA THR A 43 13.14 -4.65 3.30
C THR A 43 13.62 -5.55 2.17
N ASP A 44 14.12 -4.95 1.08
CA ASP A 44 14.73 -5.69 -0.02
C ASP A 44 16.17 -6.11 0.27
N ASP A 45 16.79 -6.88 -0.63
CA ASP A 45 18.17 -7.36 -0.51
C ASP A 45 19.22 -6.23 -0.47
N ASN A 46 18.85 -5.01 -0.90
CA ASN A 46 19.68 -3.81 -0.85
C ASN A 46 19.40 -2.95 0.39
N ASN A 47 18.64 -3.46 1.33
CA ASN A 47 18.24 -2.77 2.57
C ASN A 47 17.35 -1.54 2.33
N ASN A 48 16.63 -1.49 1.21
CA ASN A 48 15.64 -0.44 0.97
C ASN A 48 14.28 -0.85 1.55
N GLU A 49 13.61 0.09 2.18
CA GLU A 49 12.22 -0.10 2.62
C GLU A 49 11.26 -0.05 1.42
N ILE A 50 10.45 -1.09 1.30
CA ILE A 50 9.40 -1.22 0.31
C ILE A 50 8.06 -1.21 1.01
N VAL A 51 7.23 -0.23 0.70
CA VAL A 51 5.89 -0.11 1.28
C VAL A 51 4.84 -0.57 0.28
N THR A 52 3.91 -1.41 0.73
CA THR A 52 2.73 -1.83 -0.04
C THR A 52 1.48 -1.58 0.79
N ASN A 53 0.48 -0.92 0.22
CA ASN A 53 -0.84 -0.81 0.85
C ASN A 53 -1.59 -2.12 0.63
N ALA A 54 -1.54 -2.99 1.62
CA ALA A 54 -2.03 -4.36 1.57
C ALA A 54 -3.50 -4.47 1.96
N VAL A 55 -4.13 -5.56 1.53
CA VAL A 55 -5.38 -6.07 2.09
C VAL A 55 -5.05 -6.84 3.35
N GLN A 56 -5.61 -6.46 4.49
CA GLN A 56 -5.49 -7.18 5.75
C GLN A 56 -6.63 -8.18 5.87
N ILE A 57 -6.32 -9.40 6.27
CA ILE A 57 -7.26 -10.49 6.45
C ILE A 57 -7.04 -11.19 7.80
N ASP A 58 -8.03 -11.91 8.28
CA ASP A 58 -7.92 -12.77 9.48
C ASP A 58 -7.79 -14.26 9.14
N ALA A 59 -7.90 -14.64 7.86
CA ALA A 59 -7.55 -15.98 7.43
C ALA A 59 -6.11 -16.33 7.87
N ALA A 60 -5.90 -17.55 8.37
CA ALA A 60 -4.60 -17.95 8.88
C ALA A 60 -3.56 -18.02 7.75
N ILE A 61 -2.60 -17.10 7.78
CA ILE A 61 -1.44 -17.07 6.89
C ILE A 61 -0.21 -17.49 7.69
N ASN A 62 0.46 -18.53 7.21
CA ASN A 62 1.67 -19.08 7.80
C ASN A 62 2.79 -19.16 6.76
N PRO A 63 4.06 -19.34 7.17
CA PRO A 63 5.15 -19.59 6.23
C PRO A 63 4.81 -20.74 5.27
N GLY A 64 4.94 -20.48 3.95
CA GLY A 64 4.51 -21.35 2.87
C GLY A 64 3.22 -20.94 2.16
N ASN A 65 2.42 -20.03 2.73
CA ASN A 65 1.27 -19.44 2.04
C ASN A 65 1.67 -18.26 1.14
N SER A 66 2.82 -17.64 1.35
CA SER A 66 3.31 -16.52 0.55
C SER A 66 3.43 -16.89 -0.92
N GLY A 67 2.94 -16.04 -1.83
CA GLY A 67 2.86 -16.30 -3.26
C GLY A 67 1.59 -17.04 -3.70
N GLY A 68 0.85 -17.64 -2.78
CA GLY A 68 -0.43 -18.28 -3.05
C GLY A 68 -1.55 -17.25 -3.25
N PRO A 69 -2.65 -17.63 -3.93
CA PRO A 69 -3.77 -16.75 -4.20
C PRO A 69 -4.66 -16.53 -2.98
N LEU A 70 -5.22 -15.33 -2.91
CA LEU A 70 -6.35 -14.98 -2.06
C LEU A 70 -7.59 -14.84 -2.95
N PHE A 71 -8.64 -15.58 -2.65
CA PHE A 71 -9.89 -15.59 -3.40
C PHE A 71 -11.03 -14.89 -2.65
N ASN A 72 -11.96 -14.32 -3.41
CA ASN A 72 -13.29 -13.95 -2.92
C ASN A 72 -14.27 -15.13 -3.00
N ALA A 73 -15.52 -14.92 -2.52
CA ALA A 73 -16.57 -15.93 -2.57
C ALA A 73 -17.02 -16.34 -3.99
N ALA A 74 -16.70 -15.54 -5.01
CA ALA A 74 -16.95 -15.86 -6.41
C ALA A 74 -15.81 -16.68 -7.06
N GLY A 75 -14.77 -17.02 -6.31
CA GLY A 75 -13.61 -17.76 -6.83
C GLY A 75 -12.66 -16.91 -7.69
N GLN A 76 -12.73 -15.59 -7.57
CA GLN A 76 -11.85 -14.66 -8.26
C GLN A 76 -10.68 -14.28 -7.36
N VAL A 77 -9.49 -14.10 -7.93
CA VAL A 77 -8.30 -13.67 -7.20
C VAL A 77 -8.41 -12.19 -6.85
N ILE A 78 -8.39 -11.88 -5.55
CA ILE A 78 -8.42 -10.52 -5.01
C ILE A 78 -7.06 -10.05 -4.50
N GLY A 79 -6.09 -10.96 -4.41
CA GLY A 79 -4.72 -10.65 -3.99
C GLY A 79 -3.81 -11.85 -3.99
N ILE A 80 -2.55 -11.60 -3.69
CA ILE A 80 -1.51 -12.63 -3.47
C ILE A 80 -1.08 -12.57 -2.02
N ASN A 81 -1.16 -13.70 -1.33
CA ASN A 81 -0.71 -13.82 0.06
C ASN A 81 0.75 -13.41 0.16
N SER A 82 1.09 -12.57 1.08
CA SER A 82 2.45 -12.05 1.24
C SER A 82 2.96 -12.30 2.65
N SER A 83 2.96 -11.30 3.45
CA SER A 83 3.56 -11.30 4.77
C SER A 83 2.56 -11.59 5.87
N ILE A 84 3.08 -11.90 7.05
CA ILE A 84 2.33 -11.98 8.29
C ILE A 84 2.86 -10.92 9.26
N ALA A 85 1.96 -10.34 10.04
CA ALA A 85 2.36 -9.72 11.29
C ALA A 85 2.69 -10.86 12.27
N SER A 86 3.92 -10.92 12.75
CA SER A 86 4.35 -11.90 13.74
C SER A 86 4.86 -11.18 14.98
N THR A 87 4.48 -11.68 16.14
CA THR A 87 5.06 -11.27 17.42
C THR A 87 6.30 -12.08 17.79
N ALA A 88 6.65 -13.09 16.97
CA ALA A 88 7.79 -13.94 17.21
C ALA A 88 9.11 -13.21 16.93
N THR A 89 10.07 -13.39 17.82
CA THR A 89 11.44 -12.83 17.71
C THR A 89 12.35 -13.67 16.81
N SER A 90 11.89 -14.83 16.36
CA SER A 90 12.60 -15.73 15.44
C SER A 90 11.66 -16.24 14.35
N SER A 91 12.18 -16.43 13.13
CA SER A 91 11.43 -16.90 11.97
C SER A 91 10.82 -18.30 12.16
N ASP A 92 11.43 -19.15 12.96
CA ASP A 92 11.00 -20.55 13.18
C ASP A 92 9.78 -20.66 14.11
N SER A 93 9.41 -19.59 14.81
CA SER A 93 8.27 -19.56 15.74
C SER A 93 7.11 -18.70 15.23
N ALA A 94 7.20 -18.18 14.02
CA ALA A 94 6.19 -17.28 13.44
C ALA A 94 4.97 -18.10 13.00
N GLY A 95 3.87 -17.99 13.75
CA GLY A 95 2.55 -18.50 13.39
C GLY A 95 1.55 -17.39 13.18
N SER A 96 0.43 -17.70 12.54
CA SER A 96 -0.67 -16.74 12.36
C SER A 96 -1.26 -16.34 13.72
N ILE A 97 -1.41 -15.02 13.90
CA ILE A 97 -2.10 -14.43 15.06
C ILE A 97 -3.46 -13.81 14.67
N GLY A 98 -4.02 -14.23 13.51
CA GLY A 98 -5.23 -13.64 12.95
C GLY A 98 -4.99 -12.31 12.22
N ILE A 99 -3.75 -12.04 11.82
CA ILE A 99 -3.38 -10.89 11.01
C ILE A 99 -2.52 -11.39 9.85
N GLY A 100 -3.09 -11.40 8.66
CA GLY A 100 -2.41 -11.71 7.40
C GLY A 100 -2.54 -10.54 6.42
N PHE A 101 -1.64 -10.49 5.44
CA PHE A 101 -1.63 -9.46 4.42
C PHE A 101 -1.52 -10.06 3.04
N ALA A 102 -2.25 -9.47 2.09
CA ALA A 102 -2.17 -9.80 0.68
C ALA A 102 -1.90 -8.56 -0.16
N ILE A 103 -1.09 -8.73 -1.20
CA ILE A 103 -0.87 -7.71 -2.22
C ILE A 103 -2.14 -7.61 -3.07
N PRO A 104 -2.76 -6.42 -3.20
CA PRO A 104 -4.02 -6.27 -3.95
C PRO A 104 -3.89 -6.71 -5.42
N SER A 105 -4.93 -7.35 -5.95
CA SER A 105 -4.93 -7.92 -7.31
C SER A 105 -4.65 -6.90 -8.41
N ASN A 106 -5.12 -5.65 -8.28
CA ASN A 106 -4.85 -4.59 -9.26
C ASN A 106 -3.35 -4.28 -9.35
N LEU A 107 -2.66 -4.20 -8.20
CA LEU A 107 -1.22 -4.01 -8.16
C LEU A 107 -0.47 -5.22 -8.73
N VAL A 108 -0.88 -6.45 -8.36
CA VAL A 108 -0.29 -7.70 -8.88
C VAL A 108 -0.37 -7.72 -10.41
N LYS A 109 -1.55 -7.45 -10.96
CA LYS A 109 -1.78 -7.46 -12.41
C LYS A 109 -0.92 -6.42 -13.11
N ARG A 110 -0.89 -5.17 -12.62
CA ARG A 110 -0.06 -4.11 -13.19
C ARG A 110 1.42 -4.51 -13.23
N VAL A 111 1.95 -4.97 -12.10
CA VAL A 111 3.35 -5.39 -11.98
C VAL A 111 3.67 -6.55 -12.93
N ALA A 112 2.79 -7.57 -12.99
CA ALA A 112 2.97 -8.70 -13.89
C ALA A 112 2.95 -8.27 -15.37
N ASP A 113 2.01 -7.41 -15.77
CA ASP A 113 1.89 -6.89 -17.13
C ASP A 113 3.16 -6.09 -17.53
N GLU A 114 3.71 -5.26 -16.63
CA GLU A 114 4.94 -4.53 -16.88
C GLU A 114 6.16 -5.46 -17.02
N ILE A 115 6.26 -6.48 -16.17
CA ILE A 115 7.34 -7.47 -16.24
C ILE A 115 7.27 -8.26 -17.56
N ILE A 116 6.08 -8.72 -17.94
CA ILE A 116 5.86 -9.47 -19.19
C ILE A 116 6.21 -8.62 -20.40
N LYS A 117 5.83 -7.34 -20.39
CA LYS A 117 6.03 -6.42 -21.51
C LYS A 117 7.46 -5.88 -21.60
N ASP A 118 7.99 -5.39 -20.49
CA ASP A 118 9.21 -4.57 -20.44
C ASP A 118 10.37 -5.27 -19.73
N GLY A 119 10.16 -6.45 -19.14
CA GLY A 119 11.15 -7.18 -18.34
C GLY A 119 11.46 -6.54 -16.97
N LYS A 120 10.83 -5.42 -16.65
CA LYS A 120 11.04 -4.67 -15.39
C LYS A 120 9.85 -3.79 -15.06
N VAL A 121 9.72 -3.44 -13.77
CA VAL A 121 8.72 -2.48 -13.27
C VAL A 121 9.31 -1.08 -13.26
N LYS A 122 8.53 -0.09 -13.70
CA LYS A 122 8.88 1.33 -13.62
C LYS A 122 8.19 1.93 -12.39
N HIS A 123 8.99 2.28 -11.39
CA HIS A 123 8.48 2.97 -10.22
C HIS A 123 8.41 4.48 -10.47
N VAL A 124 7.37 5.09 -9.92
CA VAL A 124 7.13 6.53 -10.02
C VAL A 124 7.40 7.22 -8.68
N ALA A 125 7.65 8.52 -8.72
CA ALA A 125 7.82 9.35 -7.54
C ALA A 125 7.16 10.72 -7.77
N LEU A 126 6.56 11.27 -6.72
CA LEU A 126 6.02 12.64 -6.74
C LEU A 126 7.12 13.71 -6.75
N GLY A 127 8.29 13.38 -6.22
CA GLY A 127 9.40 14.32 -6.09
C GLY A 127 9.24 15.24 -4.89
N VAL A 128 8.81 14.71 -3.75
CA VAL A 128 8.66 15.42 -2.48
C VAL A 128 9.40 14.68 -1.37
N VAL A 129 9.84 15.44 -0.36
CA VAL A 129 10.30 14.89 0.91
C VAL A 129 9.16 15.01 1.91
N ILE A 130 8.83 13.92 2.58
CA ILE A 130 7.66 13.84 3.46
C ILE A 130 8.02 13.30 4.84
N LYS A 131 7.23 13.70 5.83
CA LYS A 131 7.21 13.12 7.19
C LYS A 131 5.78 12.82 7.60
N SER A 132 5.59 11.89 8.52
CA SER A 132 4.29 11.72 9.19
C SER A 132 4.02 12.92 10.10
N ASP A 133 2.80 13.42 10.05
CA ASP A 133 2.37 14.55 10.87
C ASP A 133 0.85 14.47 11.10
N THR A 134 0.35 15.36 11.96
CA THR A 134 -1.08 15.61 12.14
C THR A 134 -1.40 17.04 11.77
N VAL A 135 -2.56 17.25 11.16
CA VAL A 135 -3.00 18.58 10.74
C VAL A 135 -4.47 18.77 11.11
N GLU A 136 -4.83 19.99 11.45
CA GLU A 136 -6.21 20.41 11.67
C GLU A 136 -6.69 21.23 10.48
N ALA A 137 -7.85 20.86 9.94
CA ALA A 137 -8.56 21.62 8.93
C ALA A 137 -10.06 21.43 9.11
N ASP A 138 -10.82 22.48 8.94
CA ASP A 138 -12.28 22.46 9.02
C ASP A 138 -12.80 21.89 10.36
N GLY A 139 -12.05 22.11 11.48
CA GLY A 139 -12.37 21.59 12.82
C GLY A 139 -12.12 20.11 13.02
N VAL A 140 -11.44 19.44 12.09
CA VAL A 140 -11.10 18.01 12.18
C VAL A 140 -9.58 17.83 12.18
N THR A 141 -9.07 17.15 13.20
CA THR A 141 -7.67 16.71 13.25
C THR A 141 -7.53 15.37 12.58
N ARG A 142 -6.56 15.25 11.66
CA ARG A 142 -6.26 14.01 10.92
C ARG A 142 -4.76 13.83 10.72
N GLY A 143 -4.34 12.57 10.58
CA GLY A 143 -2.98 12.25 10.18
C GLY A 143 -2.76 12.54 8.69
N GLY A 144 -1.49 12.65 8.28
CA GLY A 144 -1.12 12.85 6.90
C GLY A 144 0.38 12.79 6.66
N ALA A 145 0.78 13.04 5.42
CA ALA A 145 2.15 13.16 4.98
C ALA A 145 2.47 14.63 4.69
N THR A 146 3.21 15.28 5.58
CA THR A 146 3.60 16.70 5.44
C THR A 146 4.87 16.83 4.61
N ILE A 147 4.84 17.69 3.60
CA ILE A 147 6.00 18.03 2.77
C ILE A 147 6.96 18.89 3.58
N THR A 148 8.20 18.44 3.70
CA THR A 148 9.25 19.07 4.51
C THR A 148 10.58 19.11 3.77
N LYS A 149 11.50 19.96 4.21
CA LYS A 149 12.85 20.02 3.63
C LYS A 149 13.65 18.77 3.91
N SER A 150 14.40 18.34 2.90
CA SER A 150 15.47 17.37 3.09
C SER A 150 16.61 17.97 3.91
N SER A 151 17.08 17.25 4.91
CA SER A 151 18.29 17.63 5.65
C SER A 151 19.55 17.59 4.77
N ALA A 152 19.54 16.78 3.73
CA ALA A 152 20.69 16.62 2.83
C ALA A 152 20.75 17.67 1.71
N THR A 153 19.59 18.05 1.13
CA THR A 153 19.53 18.94 -0.03
C THR A 153 18.94 20.31 0.25
N GLY A 154 18.29 20.48 1.40
CA GLY A 154 17.55 21.71 1.76
C GLY A 154 16.28 21.95 0.94
N SER A 155 15.95 21.06 -0.02
CA SER A 155 14.75 21.17 -0.86
C SER A 155 13.63 20.27 -0.33
N ALA A 156 12.40 20.76 -0.39
CA ALA A 156 11.20 20.02 -0.02
C ALA A 156 10.53 19.37 -1.25
N VAL A 157 10.63 20.02 -2.39
CA VAL A 157 10.04 19.59 -3.67
C VAL A 157 11.12 19.61 -4.75
N VAL A 158 11.18 18.59 -5.58
CA VAL A 158 12.12 18.50 -6.70
C VAL A 158 11.66 19.43 -7.81
N SER A 159 12.50 20.41 -8.16
CA SER A 159 12.19 21.38 -9.21
C SER A 159 11.96 20.73 -10.57
N GLY A 160 10.88 21.12 -11.25
CA GLY A 160 10.44 20.55 -12.52
C GLY A 160 9.80 19.15 -12.40
N GLY A 161 9.73 18.59 -11.21
CA GLY A 161 9.08 17.32 -10.93
C GLY A 161 7.53 17.41 -10.96
N PRO A 162 6.84 16.26 -10.83
CA PRO A 162 5.37 16.23 -10.84
C PRO A 162 4.75 17.14 -9.76
N ALA A 163 5.22 17.04 -8.52
CA ALA A 163 4.73 17.82 -7.40
C ALA A 163 4.94 19.34 -7.58
N ASP A 164 6.09 19.75 -8.14
CA ASP A 164 6.39 21.16 -8.43
C ASP A 164 5.44 21.70 -9.50
N LYS A 165 5.22 20.93 -10.57
CA LYS A 165 4.28 21.29 -11.65
C LYS A 165 2.83 21.39 -11.17
N ALA A 166 2.45 20.56 -10.21
CA ALA A 166 1.13 20.58 -9.57
C ALA A 166 1.01 21.73 -8.53
N GLY A 167 2.10 22.43 -8.21
CA GLY A 167 2.10 23.54 -7.26
C GLY A 167 2.07 23.12 -5.79
N LEU A 168 2.54 21.90 -5.48
CA LEU A 168 2.78 21.46 -4.11
C LEU A 168 3.95 22.21 -3.49
N LYS A 169 3.88 22.49 -2.19
CA LYS A 169 4.84 23.32 -1.46
C LYS A 169 5.22 22.69 -0.13
N GLU A 170 6.34 23.16 0.42
CA GLU A 170 6.69 22.88 1.82
C GLU A 170 5.55 23.33 2.74
N GLY A 171 5.24 22.48 3.72
CA GLY A 171 4.16 22.71 4.69
C GLY A 171 2.80 22.15 4.27
N ASP A 172 2.61 21.75 3.01
CA ASP A 172 1.39 21.05 2.60
C ASP A 172 1.33 19.69 3.29
N THR A 173 0.19 19.31 3.85
CA THR A 173 -0.04 18.00 4.40
C THR A 173 -0.99 17.23 3.49
N ILE A 174 -0.50 16.15 2.88
CA ILE A 174 -1.29 15.27 2.01
C ILE A 174 -2.11 14.35 2.93
N VAL A 175 -3.44 14.42 2.81
CA VAL A 175 -4.41 13.70 3.65
C VAL A 175 -5.25 12.69 2.87
N ALA A 176 -5.26 12.76 1.53
CA ALA A 176 -5.84 11.71 0.70
C ALA A 176 -5.13 11.59 -0.65
N PHE A 177 -5.21 10.40 -1.26
CA PHE A 177 -4.73 10.05 -2.60
C PHE A 177 -5.88 9.38 -3.36
N ASN A 178 -6.38 10.01 -4.43
CA ASN A 178 -7.56 9.57 -5.18
C ASN A 178 -8.75 9.24 -4.25
N GLY A 179 -9.01 10.07 -3.24
CA GLY A 179 -10.07 9.89 -2.26
C GLY A 179 -9.77 8.87 -1.14
N ASN A 180 -8.68 8.10 -1.23
CA ASN A 180 -8.26 7.18 -0.18
C ASN A 180 -7.43 7.91 0.88
N ALA A 181 -7.75 7.70 2.16
CA ALA A 181 -7.08 8.40 3.26
C ALA A 181 -5.57 8.13 3.30
N VAL A 182 -4.80 9.20 3.46
CA VAL A 182 -3.38 9.17 3.78
C VAL A 182 -3.21 9.51 5.25
N ASN A 183 -2.92 8.52 6.09
CA ASN A 183 -2.82 8.69 7.54
C ASN A 183 -1.39 9.01 8.02
N ASN A 184 -0.39 8.69 7.20
CA ASN A 184 1.04 8.91 7.47
C ASN A 184 1.84 8.84 6.15
N ASN A 185 3.17 9.05 6.23
CA ASN A 185 4.06 8.96 5.08
C ASN A 185 4.06 7.56 4.43
N TYR A 186 3.92 6.47 5.19
CA TYR A 186 3.92 5.11 4.66
C TYR A 186 2.70 4.84 3.78
N SER A 187 1.49 5.28 4.18
CA SER A 187 0.30 5.15 3.34
C SER A 187 0.46 5.88 2.01
N LEU A 188 1.04 7.09 1.99
CA LEU A 188 1.32 7.80 0.75
C LEU A 188 2.34 7.08 -0.12
N LEU A 189 3.44 6.59 0.47
CA LEU A 189 4.46 5.82 -0.26
C LEU A 189 3.85 4.58 -0.93
N GLY A 190 2.96 3.86 -0.22
CA GLY A 190 2.26 2.71 -0.78
C GLY A 190 1.37 3.06 -1.98
N TYR A 191 0.61 4.16 -1.93
CA TYR A 191 -0.21 4.61 -3.05
C TYR A 191 0.64 5.04 -4.25
N VAL A 192 1.70 5.83 -4.02
CA VAL A 192 2.60 6.26 -5.09
C VAL A 192 3.27 5.06 -5.76
N ARG A 193 3.71 4.07 -4.95
CA ARG A 193 4.31 2.84 -5.48
C ARG A 193 3.33 2.02 -6.31
N ALA A 194 2.04 2.02 -5.96
CA ALA A 194 1.00 1.32 -6.70
C ALA A 194 0.61 2.02 -8.01
N ALA A 195 0.89 3.32 -8.17
CA ALA A 195 0.59 4.07 -9.37
C ALA A 195 1.51 3.70 -10.53
N ALA A 196 1.00 3.79 -11.76
CA ALA A 196 1.76 3.60 -12.99
C ALA A 196 2.33 4.92 -13.51
N LEU A 197 3.36 4.81 -14.36
CA LEU A 197 3.93 5.97 -15.02
C LEU A 197 2.90 6.61 -15.98
N GLY A 198 2.60 7.89 -15.73
CA GLY A 198 1.63 8.65 -16.52
C GLY A 198 0.23 8.67 -15.94
N ASP A 199 -0.02 7.98 -14.83
CA ASP A 199 -1.30 8.10 -14.11
C ASP A 199 -1.51 9.55 -13.66
N LYS A 200 -2.75 10.01 -13.79
CA LYS A 200 -3.21 11.25 -13.17
C LYS A 200 -3.80 10.91 -11.81
N VAL A 201 -3.36 11.63 -10.81
CA VAL A 201 -3.81 11.43 -9.44
C VAL A 201 -4.27 12.75 -8.83
N THR A 202 -5.32 12.69 -8.03
CA THR A 202 -5.81 13.82 -7.24
C THR A 202 -5.32 13.64 -5.81
N LEU A 203 -4.57 14.61 -5.31
CA LEU A 203 -4.13 14.67 -3.92
C LEU A 203 -5.01 15.67 -3.16
N THR A 204 -5.67 15.20 -2.10
CA THR A 204 -6.30 16.13 -1.15
C THR A 204 -5.26 16.55 -0.14
N ILE A 205 -5.00 17.86 -0.05
CA ILE A 205 -4.02 18.43 0.86
C ILE A 205 -4.68 19.40 1.84
N VAL A 206 -4.00 19.64 2.95
CA VAL A 206 -4.28 20.76 3.85
C VAL A 206 -3.17 21.80 3.71
N ARG A 207 -3.53 23.01 3.36
CA ARG A 207 -2.66 24.17 3.26
C ARG A 207 -3.28 25.33 4.03
N ASP A 208 -2.55 25.93 4.96
CA ASP A 208 -3.01 27.06 5.76
C ASP A 208 -4.38 26.79 6.46
N GLY A 209 -4.55 25.57 6.99
CA GLY A 209 -5.77 25.16 7.69
C GLY A 209 -6.99 24.90 6.79
N LYS A 210 -6.81 24.88 5.46
CA LYS A 210 -7.88 24.61 4.49
C LYS A 210 -7.60 23.38 3.67
N THR A 211 -8.64 22.58 3.46
CA THR A 211 -8.59 21.41 2.57
C THR A 211 -8.77 21.84 1.12
N MET A 212 -7.95 21.27 0.21
CA MET A 212 -8.04 21.52 -1.23
C MET A 212 -7.51 20.32 -2.02
N ASP A 213 -7.98 20.17 -3.25
CA ASP A 213 -7.48 19.16 -4.17
C ASP A 213 -6.45 19.72 -5.13
N VAL A 214 -5.47 18.89 -5.48
CA VAL A 214 -4.36 19.18 -6.40
C VAL A 214 -4.19 17.97 -7.33
N ASP A 215 -4.21 18.21 -8.65
CA ASP A 215 -4.05 17.17 -9.70
C ASP A 215 -2.62 17.12 -10.25
#